data_e1cb1c3cd845932c2e7411da007d4ae2
#
_entry.id   e1cb1c3cd845932c2e7411da007d4ae2
#
_cell.length_a   1.000
_cell.length_b   1.000
_cell.length_c   1.000
_cell.angle_alpha   90.00
_cell.angle_beta   90.00
_cell.angle_gamma   90.00
#
_symmetry.space_group_name_H-M   'P 1'
#
loop_
_entity.id
_entity.type
_entity.pdbx_description
1 polymer ?
#
loop_
_entity_poly.entity_id
_entity_poly.type
_entity_poly.pdbx_seq_one_letter_code
_entity_poly.pdbx_strand_id
1 'polypeptide(L)'
;MRVKEVMTSDVKHCSLDTNLAAAARIMWEADCGAVPVTDDRGKVVGVITDRDICIAGATRSHREGEIPVRDVISKTLYACTPGDDLRAAMDTMKTQQVRRLPVLGQDGRLVGIVSIHDIALQARGGKGADIRPEDVLDTFVAITTQSRPGVAVAV
;
A
#
# COMPACT_ATOMS: atom_id res chain seq x y z
N MET A 1 -14.33 -2.15 14.82
CA MET A 1 -12.92 -1.69 15.00
C MET A 1 -12.61 -0.63 13.95
N ARG A 2 -11.90 0.42 14.34
CA ARG A 2 -11.56 1.53 13.45
C ARG A 2 -10.12 1.37 12.92
N VAL A 3 -9.85 1.92 11.74
CA VAL A 3 -8.52 1.88 11.10
C VAL A 3 -7.41 2.42 12.03
N LYS A 4 -7.67 3.54 12.75
CA LYS A 4 -6.69 4.14 13.68
C LYS A 4 -6.22 3.21 14.80
N GLU A 5 -6.99 2.16 15.12
CA GLU A 5 -6.66 1.21 16.20
C GLU A 5 -5.64 0.16 15.74
N VAL A 6 -5.41 0.06 14.42
CA VAL A 6 -4.61 -0.99 13.77
C VAL A 6 -3.48 -0.43 12.93
N MET A 7 -3.64 0.78 12.39
CA MET A 7 -2.68 1.40 11.48
C MET A 7 -1.32 1.63 12.13
N THR A 8 -0.26 1.61 11.34
CA THR A 8 1.06 2.13 11.68
C THR A 8 1.07 3.64 11.42
N SER A 9 1.48 4.45 12.41
CA SER A 9 1.43 5.92 12.33
C SER A 9 2.73 6.58 11.90
N ASP A 10 3.90 5.99 12.22
CA ASP A 10 5.21 6.51 11.78
C ASP A 10 5.58 5.91 10.43
N VAL A 11 5.06 6.51 9.35
CA VAL A 11 5.22 5.99 7.99
C VAL A 11 6.22 6.83 7.21
N LYS A 12 7.26 6.17 6.69
CA LYS A 12 8.18 6.78 5.73
C LYS A 12 7.45 6.99 4.40
N HIS A 13 7.72 8.10 3.75
CA HIS A 13 7.16 8.47 2.46
C HIS A 13 8.22 9.12 1.56
N CYS A 14 7.95 9.26 0.29
CA CYS A 14 8.80 9.97 -0.66
C CYS A 14 7.97 11.00 -1.44
N SER A 15 8.65 11.87 -2.19
CA SER A 15 7.99 12.82 -3.08
C SER A 15 7.93 12.30 -4.51
N LEU A 16 7.16 12.98 -5.36
CA LEU A 16 7.09 12.71 -6.80
C LEU A 16 8.44 12.83 -7.50
N ASP A 17 9.33 13.69 -7.00
CA ASP A 17 10.67 13.94 -7.56
C ASP A 17 11.75 12.98 -7.04
N THR A 18 11.44 12.19 -6.02
CA THR A 18 12.34 11.14 -5.52
C THR A 18 12.64 10.17 -6.66
N ASN A 19 13.90 9.80 -6.88
CA ASN A 19 14.25 8.77 -7.84
C ASN A 19 14.02 7.36 -7.29
N LEU A 20 13.91 6.38 -8.18
CA LEU A 20 13.59 5.00 -7.79
C LEU A 20 14.64 4.37 -6.85
N ALA A 21 15.93 4.70 -7.04
CA ALA A 21 16.98 4.20 -6.15
C ALA A 21 16.83 4.71 -4.72
N ALA A 22 16.45 5.98 -4.54
CA ALA A 22 16.17 6.55 -3.24
C ALA A 22 14.89 5.97 -2.61
N ALA A 23 13.84 5.75 -3.41
CA ALA A 23 12.62 5.09 -2.95
C ALA A 23 12.90 3.63 -2.50
N ALA A 24 13.70 2.89 -3.26
CA ALA A 24 14.15 1.54 -2.88
C ALA A 24 14.95 1.54 -1.57
N ARG A 25 15.80 2.54 -1.35
CA ARG A 25 16.56 2.68 -0.09
C ARG A 25 15.63 2.90 1.10
N ILE A 26 14.60 3.75 0.96
CA ILE A 26 13.57 3.94 2.00
C ILE A 26 12.90 2.61 2.32
N MET A 27 12.55 1.81 1.31
CA MET A 27 11.94 0.49 1.52
C MET A 27 12.88 -0.47 2.25
N TRP A 28 14.14 -0.47 1.89
CA TRP A 28 15.17 -1.29 2.54
C TRP A 28 15.38 -0.92 4.01
N GLU A 29 15.54 0.38 4.29
CA GLU A 29 15.80 0.89 5.65
C GLU A 29 14.58 0.74 6.57
N ALA A 30 13.37 0.81 6.02
CA ALA A 30 12.11 0.67 6.76
C ALA A 30 11.56 -0.76 6.76
N ASP A 31 12.27 -1.73 6.16
CA ASP A 31 11.83 -3.13 5.99
C ASP A 31 10.40 -3.23 5.43
N CYS A 32 10.14 -2.50 4.35
CA CYS A 32 8.82 -2.48 3.73
C CYS A 32 8.89 -2.57 2.21
N GLY A 33 7.84 -3.09 1.57
CA GLY A 33 7.76 -3.23 0.10
C GLY A 33 6.88 -2.17 -0.57
N ALA A 34 6.53 -1.08 0.11
CA ALA A 34 5.79 0.03 -0.47
C ALA A 34 5.94 1.31 0.35
N VAL A 35 5.94 2.43 -0.34
CA VAL A 35 6.12 3.76 0.24
C VAL A 35 5.04 4.69 -0.34
N PRO A 36 4.27 5.39 0.51
CA PRO A 36 3.38 6.46 0.07
C PRO A 36 4.17 7.59 -0.60
N VAL A 37 3.57 8.17 -1.63
CA VAL A 37 4.16 9.27 -2.40
C VAL A 37 3.35 10.53 -2.18
N THR A 38 4.03 11.63 -1.86
CA THR A 38 3.40 12.92 -1.60
C THR A 38 3.72 13.95 -2.67
N ASP A 39 2.81 14.89 -2.86
CA ASP A 39 3.05 16.11 -3.64
C ASP A 39 3.79 17.18 -2.82
N ASP A 40 4.05 18.34 -3.44
CA ASP A 40 4.73 19.49 -2.82
C ASP A 40 3.94 20.11 -1.64
N ARG A 41 2.64 19.79 -1.52
CA ARG A 41 1.77 20.21 -0.43
C ARG A 41 1.70 19.17 0.70
N GLY A 42 2.42 18.06 0.56
CA GLY A 42 2.42 16.94 1.51
C GLY A 42 1.17 16.06 1.44
N LYS A 43 0.34 16.20 0.39
CA LYS A 43 -0.80 15.31 0.17
C LYS A 43 -0.34 14.02 -0.49
N VAL A 44 -0.93 12.90 -0.08
CA VAL A 44 -0.64 11.62 -0.71
C VAL A 44 -1.29 11.58 -2.10
N VAL A 45 -0.49 11.25 -3.11
CA VAL A 45 -0.91 11.18 -4.51
C VAL A 45 -0.79 9.78 -5.11
N GLY A 46 -0.14 8.86 -4.39
CA GLY A 46 0.01 7.48 -4.83
C GLY A 46 0.82 6.65 -3.85
N VAL A 47 1.11 5.43 -4.26
CA VAL A 47 1.99 4.50 -3.56
C VAL A 47 2.93 3.89 -4.60
N ILE A 48 4.22 3.83 -4.30
CA ILE A 48 5.20 3.09 -5.09
C ILE A 48 5.58 1.81 -4.36
N THR A 49 5.75 0.72 -5.12
CA THR A 49 6.09 -0.59 -4.58
C THR A 49 7.45 -1.07 -5.11
N ASP A 50 8.04 -2.04 -4.42
CA ASP A 50 9.23 -2.77 -4.85
C ASP A 50 9.04 -3.40 -6.24
N ARG A 51 7.84 -3.94 -6.51
CA ARG A 51 7.48 -4.48 -7.83
C ARG A 51 7.50 -3.41 -8.92
N ASP A 52 6.99 -2.21 -8.65
CA ASP A 52 6.99 -1.10 -9.61
C ASP A 52 8.42 -0.70 -9.97
N ILE A 53 9.29 -0.62 -8.95
CA ILE A 53 10.72 -0.30 -9.13
C ILE A 53 11.41 -1.40 -9.96
N CYS A 54 11.19 -2.67 -9.63
CA CYS A 54 11.76 -3.80 -10.36
C CYS A 54 11.34 -3.80 -11.84
N ILE A 55 10.05 -3.61 -12.11
CA ILE A 55 9.53 -3.59 -13.48
C ILE A 55 10.08 -2.37 -14.23
N ALA A 56 10.11 -1.19 -13.61
CA ALA A 56 10.63 0.01 -14.25
C ALA A 56 12.12 -0.13 -14.57
N GLY A 57 12.93 -0.65 -13.65
CA GLY A 57 14.35 -0.90 -13.87
C GLY A 57 14.62 -1.92 -14.99
N ALA A 58 13.78 -2.96 -15.10
CA ALA A 58 13.93 -3.99 -16.13
C ALA A 58 13.43 -3.56 -17.52
N THR A 59 12.48 -2.61 -17.59
CA THR A 59 11.80 -2.26 -18.85
C THR A 59 12.16 -0.90 -19.42
N ARG A 60 12.83 -0.06 -18.64
CA ARG A 60 13.26 1.28 -19.07
C ARG A 60 14.75 1.30 -19.35
N SER A 61 15.16 2.04 -20.37
CA SER A 61 16.57 2.18 -20.77
C SER A 61 17.38 3.17 -19.92
N HIS A 62 16.90 3.45 -18.69
CA HIS A 62 17.52 4.39 -17.75
C HIS A 62 17.86 3.68 -16.45
N ARG A 63 18.86 4.20 -15.73
CA ARG A 63 19.20 3.70 -14.39
C ARG A 63 18.13 4.15 -13.38
N GLU A 64 17.90 3.36 -12.35
CA GLU A 64 16.89 3.66 -11.31
C GLU A 64 17.12 5.02 -10.63
N GLY A 65 18.38 5.47 -10.54
CA GLY A 65 18.74 6.80 -10.04
C GLY A 65 18.34 7.97 -10.95
N GLU A 66 17.97 7.70 -12.19
CA GLU A 66 17.57 8.70 -13.20
C GLU A 66 16.05 8.74 -13.41
N ILE A 67 15.31 7.74 -12.90
CA ILE A 67 13.87 7.63 -13.09
C ILE A 67 13.17 8.22 -11.86
N PRO A 68 12.41 9.32 -11.98
CA PRO A 68 11.63 9.85 -10.88
C PRO A 68 10.38 9.00 -10.61
N VAL A 69 9.97 8.94 -9.36
CA VAL A 69 8.79 8.19 -8.90
C VAL A 69 7.53 8.57 -9.66
N ARG A 70 7.35 9.84 -10.01
CA ARG A 70 6.19 10.35 -10.79
C ARG A 70 5.95 9.62 -12.11
N ASP A 71 7.01 9.10 -12.73
CA ASP A 71 6.92 8.42 -14.03
C ASP A 71 6.49 6.96 -13.91
N VAL A 72 6.42 6.43 -12.70
CA VAL A 72 6.20 5.00 -12.43
C VAL A 72 4.93 4.74 -11.64
N ILE A 73 4.57 5.61 -10.69
CA ILE A 73 3.41 5.40 -9.83
C ILE A 73 2.10 5.34 -10.60
N SER A 74 1.16 4.53 -10.11
CA SER A 74 -0.22 4.55 -10.58
C SER A 74 -0.85 5.92 -10.26
N LYS A 75 -1.63 6.44 -11.19
CA LYS A 75 -2.41 7.67 -10.99
C LYS A 75 -3.65 7.45 -10.10
N THR A 76 -3.98 6.20 -9.77
CA THR A 76 -5.11 5.87 -8.93
C THR A 76 -4.63 5.63 -7.52
N LEU A 77 -5.11 6.45 -6.58
CA LEU A 77 -4.86 6.31 -5.15
C LEU A 77 -6.06 5.66 -4.48
N TYR A 78 -5.84 4.53 -3.83
CA TYR A 78 -6.79 3.93 -2.89
C TYR A 78 -6.30 4.19 -1.48
N ALA A 79 -7.15 4.75 -0.63
CA ALA A 79 -6.82 5.18 0.71
C ALA A 79 -8.03 5.01 1.64
N CYS A 80 -7.81 5.19 2.94
CA CYS A 80 -8.86 5.24 3.94
C CYS A 80 -8.57 6.37 4.94
N THR A 81 -9.48 6.57 5.89
CA THR A 81 -9.33 7.55 6.98
C THR A 81 -9.17 6.85 8.33
N PRO A 82 -8.63 7.53 9.36
CA PRO A 82 -8.51 6.93 10.71
C PRO A 82 -9.84 6.49 11.30
N GLY A 83 -10.93 7.16 10.91
CA GLY A 83 -12.28 6.91 11.41
C GLY A 83 -13.04 5.81 10.69
N ASP A 84 -12.54 5.31 9.57
CA ASP A 84 -13.22 4.28 8.79
C ASP A 84 -13.27 2.95 9.55
N ASP A 85 -14.31 2.18 9.25
CA ASP A 85 -14.42 0.82 9.77
C ASP A 85 -13.38 -0.08 9.09
N LEU A 86 -12.74 -0.96 9.87
CA LEU A 86 -11.70 -1.84 9.37
C LEU A 86 -12.22 -2.81 8.30
N ARG A 87 -13.50 -3.23 8.38
CA ARG A 87 -14.13 -4.04 7.32
C ARG A 87 -14.23 -3.28 6.01
N ALA A 88 -14.58 -1.98 6.04
CA ALA A 88 -14.62 -1.15 4.84
C ALA A 88 -13.24 -1.01 4.20
N ALA A 89 -12.17 -0.89 5.00
CA ALA A 89 -10.80 -0.92 4.49
C ALA A 89 -10.46 -2.27 3.85
N MET A 90 -10.86 -3.40 4.46
CA MET A 90 -10.69 -4.73 3.88
C MET A 90 -11.46 -4.90 2.56
N ASP A 91 -12.68 -4.40 2.47
CA ASP A 91 -13.48 -4.44 1.24
C ASP A 91 -12.84 -3.62 0.13
N THR A 92 -12.26 -2.48 0.46
CA THR A 92 -11.45 -1.70 -0.49
C THR A 92 -10.23 -2.50 -0.95
N MET A 93 -9.51 -3.16 -0.04
CA MET A 93 -8.37 -4.01 -0.41
C MET A 93 -8.77 -5.15 -1.35
N LYS A 94 -9.91 -5.83 -1.07
CA LYS A 94 -10.46 -6.90 -1.91
C LYS A 94 -10.79 -6.40 -3.31
N THR A 95 -11.58 -5.33 -3.38
CA THR A 95 -12.14 -4.82 -4.63
C THR A 95 -11.06 -4.23 -5.54
N GLN A 96 -10.07 -3.54 -4.93
CA GLN A 96 -8.99 -2.88 -5.65
C GLN A 96 -7.73 -3.74 -5.79
N GLN A 97 -7.74 -4.94 -5.20
CA GLN A 97 -6.62 -5.89 -5.19
C GLN A 97 -5.31 -5.27 -4.69
N VAL A 98 -5.40 -4.49 -3.62
CA VAL A 98 -4.27 -3.86 -2.95
C VAL A 98 -4.08 -4.44 -1.54
N ARG A 99 -2.85 -4.62 -1.12
CA ARG A 99 -2.50 -5.26 0.18
C ARG A 99 -2.40 -4.26 1.32
N ARG A 100 -2.45 -2.95 1.02
CA ARG A 100 -2.32 -1.86 1.99
C ARG A 100 -2.97 -0.59 1.48
N LEU A 101 -3.38 0.25 2.42
CA LEU A 101 -3.99 1.53 2.15
C LEU A 101 -3.27 2.62 2.97
N PRO A 102 -2.79 3.70 2.35
CA PRO A 102 -2.46 4.92 3.08
C PRO A 102 -3.67 5.40 3.87
N VAL A 103 -3.43 5.84 5.09
CA VAL A 103 -4.45 6.45 5.94
C VAL A 103 -4.26 7.96 5.90
N LEU A 104 -5.31 8.66 5.48
CA LEU A 104 -5.26 10.10 5.22
C LEU A 104 -6.04 10.88 6.29
N GLY A 105 -5.46 11.97 6.73
CA GLY A 105 -6.14 12.99 7.51
C GLY A 105 -7.19 13.75 6.66
N GLN A 106 -7.97 14.61 7.31
CA GLN A 106 -9.00 15.42 6.64
C GLN A 106 -8.43 16.36 5.57
N ASP A 107 -7.17 16.75 5.71
CA ASP A 107 -6.43 17.59 4.76
C ASP A 107 -5.76 16.81 3.62
N GLY A 108 -5.95 15.48 3.57
CA GLY A 108 -5.34 14.57 2.59
C GLY A 108 -3.87 14.24 2.86
N ARG A 109 -3.32 14.64 4.01
CA ARG A 109 -1.96 14.29 4.40
C ARG A 109 -1.89 12.88 4.97
N LEU A 110 -0.72 12.28 4.85
CA LEU A 110 -0.43 10.97 5.41
C LEU A 110 -0.45 11.02 6.94
N VAL A 111 -1.27 10.18 7.56
CA VAL A 111 -1.31 9.99 9.02
C VAL A 111 -1.02 8.55 9.45
N GLY A 112 -0.97 7.64 8.51
CA GLY A 112 -0.65 6.24 8.77
C GLY A 112 -0.72 5.38 7.50
N ILE A 113 -0.52 4.09 7.71
CA ILE A 113 -0.76 3.05 6.70
C ILE A 113 -1.39 1.84 7.40
N VAL A 114 -2.31 1.17 6.75
CA VAL A 114 -2.88 -0.10 7.20
C VAL A 114 -2.68 -1.16 6.14
N SER A 115 -2.25 -2.35 6.54
CA SER A 115 -2.03 -3.48 5.65
C SER A 115 -2.84 -4.70 6.07
N ILE A 116 -3.01 -5.66 5.15
CA ILE A 116 -3.63 -6.95 5.48
C ILE A 116 -2.84 -7.69 6.56
N HIS A 117 -1.52 -7.47 6.67
CA HIS A 117 -0.69 -8.04 7.72
C HIS A 117 -1.08 -7.50 9.10
N ASP A 118 -1.25 -6.17 9.24
CA ASP A 118 -1.67 -5.54 10.49
C ASP A 118 -3.02 -6.06 10.95
N ILE A 119 -3.96 -6.23 10.00
CA ILE A 119 -5.29 -6.79 10.24
C ILE A 119 -5.20 -8.26 10.69
N ALA A 120 -4.33 -9.05 10.05
CA ALA A 120 -4.12 -10.46 10.40
C ALA A 120 -3.58 -10.61 11.83
N LEU A 121 -2.66 -9.74 12.25
CA LEU A 121 -2.15 -9.75 13.63
C LEU A 121 -3.25 -9.45 14.65
N GLN A 122 -4.17 -8.54 14.34
CA GLN A 122 -5.32 -8.23 15.20
C GLN A 122 -6.29 -9.41 15.29
N ALA A 123 -6.64 -10.02 14.17
CA ALA A 123 -7.53 -11.19 14.13
C ALA A 123 -6.95 -12.37 14.95
N ARG A 124 -5.63 -12.58 14.88
CA ARG A 124 -4.92 -13.62 15.67
C ARG A 124 -4.91 -13.32 17.15
N GLY A 125 -4.79 -12.05 17.53
CA GLY A 125 -4.71 -11.63 18.95
C GLY A 125 -6.02 -11.71 19.73
N GLY A 126 -7.12 -12.05 19.10
CA GLY A 126 -8.45 -12.18 19.74
C GLY A 126 -9.00 -10.87 20.31
N LYS A 127 -8.32 -9.75 20.08
CA LYS A 127 -8.70 -8.43 20.63
C LYS A 127 -9.79 -7.70 19.83
N GLY A 128 -10.28 -8.29 18.74
CA GLY A 128 -11.32 -7.71 17.92
C GLY A 128 -12.34 -8.77 17.53
N ALA A 129 -13.42 -8.90 18.30
CA ALA A 129 -14.54 -9.78 17.97
C ALA A 129 -15.16 -9.50 16.58
N ASP A 130 -14.80 -8.37 15.96
CA ASP A 130 -15.37 -7.92 14.69
C ASP A 130 -14.65 -8.48 13.44
N ILE A 131 -13.37 -8.91 13.53
CA ILE A 131 -12.61 -9.46 12.40
C ILE A 131 -12.17 -10.87 12.74
N ARG A 132 -12.66 -11.83 11.99
CA ARG A 132 -12.30 -13.25 12.16
C ARG A 132 -11.14 -13.63 11.24
N PRO A 133 -10.34 -14.65 11.59
CA PRO A 133 -9.28 -15.16 10.73
C PRO A 133 -9.76 -15.52 9.30
N GLU A 134 -10.99 -16.02 9.17
CA GLU A 134 -11.59 -16.35 7.87
C GLU A 134 -11.79 -15.08 7.02
N ASP A 135 -12.21 -13.97 7.61
CA ASP A 135 -12.41 -12.70 6.91
C ASP A 135 -11.09 -12.19 6.32
N VAL A 136 -9.97 -12.39 7.06
CA VAL A 136 -8.61 -12.06 6.60
C VAL A 136 -8.18 -12.98 5.46
N LEU A 137 -8.41 -14.29 5.58
CA LEU A 137 -8.08 -15.27 4.55
C LEU A 137 -8.82 -14.96 3.25
N ASP A 138 -10.13 -14.70 3.32
CA ASP A 138 -10.96 -14.33 2.16
C ASP A 138 -10.45 -13.04 1.50
N THR A 139 -10.02 -12.08 2.32
CA THR A 139 -9.42 -10.84 1.81
C THR A 139 -8.12 -11.11 1.09
N PHE A 140 -7.25 -11.93 1.68
CA PHE A 140 -5.96 -12.30 1.08
C PHE A 140 -6.15 -13.04 -0.25
N VAL A 141 -7.05 -14.01 -0.32
CA VAL A 141 -7.38 -14.73 -1.55
C VAL A 141 -7.87 -13.76 -2.62
N ALA A 142 -8.80 -12.86 -2.30
CA ALA A 142 -9.31 -11.87 -3.25
C ALA A 142 -8.22 -10.93 -3.79
N ILE A 143 -7.30 -10.48 -2.93
CA ILE A 143 -6.17 -9.62 -3.32
C ILE A 143 -5.21 -10.34 -4.27
N THR A 144 -4.97 -11.64 -4.04
CA THR A 144 -3.99 -12.43 -4.79
C THR A 144 -4.57 -13.10 -6.02
N THR A 145 -5.89 -13.17 -6.15
CA THR A 145 -6.55 -13.72 -7.33
C THR A 145 -6.28 -12.80 -8.53
N GLN A 146 -5.71 -13.38 -9.59
CA GLN A 146 -5.37 -12.61 -10.79
C GLN A 146 -6.64 -12.23 -11.55
N SER A 147 -6.82 -10.93 -11.79
CA SER A 147 -7.95 -10.39 -12.55
C SER A 147 -7.68 -10.28 -14.06
N ARG A 148 -6.51 -10.70 -14.55
CA ARG A 148 -6.21 -10.66 -15.99
C ARG A 148 -6.73 -11.94 -16.66
N PRO A 149 -7.80 -11.88 -17.47
CA PRO A 149 -8.24 -13.03 -18.23
C PRO A 149 -7.14 -13.42 -19.23
N GLY A 150 -6.71 -14.66 -19.19
CA GLY A 150 -5.83 -15.25 -20.21
C GLY A 150 -4.33 -15.32 -19.89
N VAL A 151 -3.87 -14.89 -18.72
CA VAL A 151 -2.48 -15.15 -18.30
C VAL A 151 -2.48 -16.25 -17.26
N ALA A 152 -2.32 -17.48 -17.70
CA ALA A 152 -1.94 -18.58 -16.82
C ALA A 152 -0.51 -18.31 -16.35
N VAL A 153 -0.32 -18.04 -15.06
CA VAL A 153 1.02 -18.08 -14.47
C VAL A 153 1.33 -19.54 -14.18
N ALA A 154 2.30 -20.08 -14.91
CA ALA A 154 2.94 -21.30 -14.48
C ALA A 154 3.59 -21.04 -13.11
N VAL A 155 3.19 -21.79 -12.12
CA VAL A 155 3.86 -21.87 -10.82
C VAL A 155 5.07 -22.74 -10.97
#